data_9ac983b233b03a2f24d634f9cdce9110
#
_entry.id   9ac983b233b03a2f24d634f9cdce9110
#
_cell.length_a   1.000
_cell.length_b   1.000
_cell.length_c   1.000
_cell.angle_alpha   90.00
_cell.angle_beta   90.00
_cell.angle_gamma   90.00
#
_symmetry.space_group_name_H-M   'P 1'
#
loop_
_entity.id
_entity.type
_entity.pdbx_description
1 polymer ?
#
loop_
_entity_poly.entity_id
_entity_poly.type
_entity_poly.pdbx_seq_one_letter_code
_entity_poly.pdbx_strand_id
1 'polypeptide(L)'
;MISGGNGSNEGWKPGENEGGDATETNPEIPSGYETIPVNGDTELTTVLDGASGKIALLFASGNSYNFNTNLVIPSAVTELMLLGDGKQQVELSMKSIINTGLQKLSLNNLKITGESNATLLSNAAEDNLDNQFASGAVVEIKKCELTGMKYVCNWDGNKDSERNTLSSFTVDDCYMHDMSSVFESYGSEVITLTNSTFYKMSGQAIHPYNSKGAFNPTITIQHCTLVSLDKTPIQGTDNGCNIIYSNNVSAMIDPAHSNLSYNTTSSTGEGNYAAKNDDDGKVATGGFKSETAVTFNTDYKVSDLFVDAANGDLTLKIAVQAGDPRWYKSVE
;
A
#
# COMPACT_ATOMS: atom_id res chain seq x y z
N MET A 1 12.30 -19.25 -33.82
CA MET A 1 13.15 -18.97 -32.66
C MET A 1 12.64 -17.68 -32.06
N ILE A 2 11.89 -17.78 -30.96
CA ILE A 2 11.36 -16.63 -30.22
C ILE A 2 12.28 -16.50 -29.01
N SER A 3 13.09 -15.45 -28.96
CA SER A 3 13.93 -15.13 -27.80
C SER A 3 13.02 -14.53 -26.71
N GLY A 4 12.76 -15.30 -25.67
CA GLY A 4 12.14 -14.79 -24.45
C GLY A 4 13.16 -13.93 -23.70
N GLY A 5 12.88 -12.65 -23.58
CA GLY A 5 13.61 -11.77 -22.68
C GLY A 5 13.25 -12.13 -21.24
N ASN A 6 14.20 -12.65 -20.49
CA ASN A 6 14.15 -12.70 -19.03
C ASN A 6 14.31 -11.27 -18.51
N GLY A 7 13.21 -10.60 -18.24
CA GLY A 7 13.22 -9.43 -17.38
C GLY A 7 13.41 -9.90 -15.94
N SER A 8 14.56 -9.66 -15.36
CA SER A 8 14.78 -9.82 -13.93
C SER A 8 13.92 -8.77 -13.21
N ASN A 9 12.82 -9.20 -12.59
CA ASN A 9 12.06 -8.38 -11.65
C ASN A 9 12.82 -8.34 -10.31
N GLU A 10 13.95 -7.68 -10.28
CA GLU A 10 14.56 -7.31 -9.01
C GLU A 10 13.90 -6.01 -8.54
N GLY A 11 12.91 -6.14 -7.66
CA GLY A 11 12.30 -5.02 -6.98
C GLY A 11 13.31 -4.30 -6.08
N TRP A 12 13.14 -3.00 -5.88
CA TRP A 12 13.95 -2.21 -4.97
C TRP A 12 13.97 -2.83 -3.55
N LYS A 13 15.17 -2.96 -2.94
CA LYS A 13 15.38 -3.43 -1.57
C LYS A 13 15.82 -2.28 -0.67
N PRO A 14 15.32 -2.19 0.57
CA PRO A 14 15.79 -1.17 1.51
C PRO A 14 17.31 -1.25 1.71
N GLY A 15 18.02 -0.12 1.49
CA GLY A 15 19.46 -0.02 1.71
C GLY A 15 20.36 -0.38 0.52
N GLU A 16 19.83 -0.83 -0.59
CA GLU A 16 20.58 -1.00 -1.83
C GLU A 16 20.51 0.28 -2.67
N ASN A 17 21.64 0.99 -2.77
CA ASN A 17 21.84 2.00 -3.80
C ASN A 17 22.15 1.25 -5.10
N GLU A 18 21.17 1.07 -5.96
CA GLU A 18 21.41 0.50 -7.27
C GLU A 18 22.25 1.45 -8.13
N GLY A 19 23.56 1.20 -8.15
CA GLY A 19 24.46 1.69 -9.18
C GLY A 19 24.35 0.87 -10.46
N GLY A 20 23.16 0.54 -10.91
CA GLY A 20 22.89 -0.10 -12.18
C GLY A 20 22.59 0.95 -13.23
N ASP A 21 23.10 0.73 -14.43
CA ASP A 21 22.86 1.54 -15.64
C ASP A 21 21.36 1.47 -16.01
N ALA A 22 20.54 2.17 -15.20
CA ALA A 22 19.10 2.27 -15.42
C ALA A 22 18.90 3.07 -16.70
N THR A 23 18.48 2.40 -17.75
CA THR A 23 17.91 3.08 -18.91
C THR A 23 16.85 4.04 -18.42
N GLU A 24 17.07 5.34 -18.59
CA GLU A 24 16.18 6.40 -18.16
C GLU A 24 14.76 6.16 -18.72
N THR A 25 13.91 5.52 -17.95
CA THR A 25 12.49 5.44 -18.28
C THR A 25 11.81 6.59 -17.56
N ASN A 26 11.63 7.71 -18.25
CA ASN A 26 10.75 8.75 -17.74
C ASN A 26 9.40 8.11 -17.38
N PRO A 27 8.79 8.48 -16.22
CA PRO A 27 7.50 7.96 -15.87
C PRO A 27 6.50 8.29 -16.99
N GLU A 28 5.70 7.29 -17.36
CA GLU A 28 4.69 7.48 -18.40
C GLU A 28 3.57 8.37 -17.86
N ILE A 29 3.52 9.61 -18.33
CA ILE A 29 2.45 10.56 -18.03
C ILE A 29 1.42 10.45 -19.14
N PRO A 30 0.18 10.02 -18.84
CA PRO A 30 -0.86 9.90 -19.83
C PRO A 30 -1.17 11.25 -20.52
N SER A 31 -1.64 11.20 -21.76
CA SER A 31 -2.07 12.41 -22.48
C SER A 31 -3.17 13.15 -21.71
N GLY A 32 -3.12 14.48 -21.76
CA GLY A 32 -4.12 15.33 -21.11
C GLY A 32 -3.76 15.76 -19.68
N TYR A 33 -2.62 15.33 -19.16
CA TYR A 33 -2.09 15.88 -17.91
C TYR A 33 -1.19 17.07 -18.18
N GLU A 34 -1.38 18.13 -17.41
CA GLU A 34 -0.41 19.21 -17.30
C GLU A 34 0.70 18.77 -16.34
N THR A 35 1.96 18.86 -16.78
CA THR A 35 3.11 18.48 -15.96
C THR A 35 3.71 19.70 -15.29
N ILE A 36 3.77 19.67 -13.95
CA ILE A 36 4.42 20.71 -13.14
C ILE A 36 5.68 20.11 -12.54
N PRO A 37 6.89 20.58 -12.93
CA PRO A 37 8.13 20.11 -12.35
C PRO A 37 8.26 20.64 -10.91
N VAL A 38 8.63 19.75 -9.97
CA VAL A 38 8.89 20.08 -8.57
C VAL A 38 10.39 19.94 -8.31
N ASN A 39 11.01 21.04 -7.92
CA ASN A 39 12.42 21.11 -7.58
C ASN A 39 12.60 21.34 -6.07
N GLY A 40 13.83 21.23 -5.58
CA GLY A 40 14.12 21.39 -4.15
C GLY A 40 13.64 22.71 -3.52
N ASP A 41 13.51 23.75 -4.30
CA ASP A 41 13.06 25.09 -3.87
C ASP A 41 11.56 25.32 -4.09
N THR A 42 10.82 24.33 -4.57
CA THR A 42 9.38 24.47 -4.83
C THR A 42 8.61 24.42 -3.50
N GLU A 43 7.76 25.41 -3.26
CA GLU A 43 6.88 25.41 -2.10
C GLU A 43 5.62 24.55 -2.39
N LEU A 44 5.41 23.51 -1.58
CA LEU A 44 4.29 22.60 -1.76
C LEU A 44 2.92 23.29 -1.58
N THR A 45 2.87 24.29 -0.71
CA THR A 45 1.62 25.03 -0.43
C THR A 45 1.09 25.84 -1.60
N THR A 46 1.94 26.20 -2.55
CA THR A 46 1.58 27.04 -3.70
C THR A 46 1.76 26.33 -5.05
N VAL A 47 2.31 25.13 -5.05
CA VAL A 47 2.62 24.38 -6.29
C VAL A 47 1.40 24.13 -7.18
N LEU A 48 0.21 24.07 -6.59
CA LEU A 48 -1.06 23.87 -7.29
C LEU A 48 -1.89 25.16 -7.41
N ASP A 49 -1.35 26.33 -7.09
CA ASP A 49 -2.08 27.59 -7.20
C ASP A 49 -2.51 27.86 -8.66
N GLY A 50 -3.81 27.98 -8.86
CA GLY A 50 -4.38 28.17 -10.19
C GLY A 50 -4.45 26.91 -11.05
N ALA A 51 -3.98 25.77 -10.57
CA ALA A 51 -4.07 24.51 -11.30
C ALA A 51 -5.52 24.00 -11.43
N SER A 52 -5.82 23.34 -12.54
CA SER A 52 -7.13 22.76 -12.82
C SER A 52 -7.03 21.55 -13.71
N GLY A 53 -8.05 20.70 -13.68
CA GLY A 53 -8.11 19.49 -14.53
C GLY A 53 -7.16 18.39 -14.05
N LYS A 54 -6.34 17.85 -14.94
CA LYS A 54 -5.44 16.73 -14.67
C LYS A 54 -3.99 17.21 -14.52
N ILE A 55 -3.42 17.02 -13.36
CA ILE A 55 -2.09 17.53 -13.00
C ILE A 55 -1.15 16.37 -12.67
N ALA A 56 0.07 16.43 -13.18
CA ALA A 56 1.19 15.58 -12.79
C ALA A 56 2.28 16.44 -12.14
N LEU A 57 2.55 16.25 -10.85
CA LEU A 57 3.70 16.79 -10.15
C LEU A 57 4.88 15.85 -10.37
N LEU A 58 5.90 16.32 -11.07
CA LEU A 58 7.10 15.54 -11.39
C LEU A 58 8.26 15.96 -10.50
N PHE A 59 8.66 15.09 -9.59
CA PHE A 59 9.74 15.29 -8.63
C PHE A 59 11.07 14.81 -9.20
N ALA A 60 12.07 15.69 -9.24
CA ALA A 60 13.40 15.34 -9.72
C ALA A 60 14.18 14.54 -8.66
N SER A 61 14.80 13.44 -9.07
CA SER A 61 15.70 12.66 -8.22
C SER A 61 16.95 13.45 -7.82
N GLY A 62 17.61 13.01 -6.74
CA GLY A 62 18.80 13.69 -6.21
C GLY A 62 18.51 14.94 -5.37
N ASN A 63 17.25 15.30 -5.19
CA ASN A 63 16.80 16.32 -4.25
C ASN A 63 16.12 15.67 -3.06
N SER A 64 16.22 16.30 -1.90
CA SER A 64 15.42 15.97 -0.72
C SER A 64 14.31 16.99 -0.57
N TYR A 65 13.09 16.51 -0.43
CA TYR A 65 11.91 17.35 -0.31
C TYR A 65 11.37 17.25 1.12
N ASN A 66 11.47 18.34 1.86
CA ASN A 66 10.98 18.41 3.23
C ASN A 66 9.79 19.37 3.32
N PHE A 67 8.62 18.81 3.11
CA PHE A 67 7.37 19.54 3.17
C PHE A 67 6.71 19.35 4.54
N ASN A 68 7.08 20.15 5.53
CA ASN A 68 6.45 20.10 6.87
C ASN A 68 5.01 20.64 6.86
N THR A 69 4.27 20.44 5.79
CA THR A 69 2.94 20.98 5.57
C THR A 69 2.07 19.99 4.80
N ASN A 70 0.81 20.35 4.65
CA ASN A 70 -0.14 19.61 3.82
C ASN A 70 -0.07 20.07 2.38
N LEU A 71 -0.20 19.14 1.45
CA LEU A 71 -0.55 19.44 0.06
C LEU A 71 -2.07 19.53 -0.04
N VAL A 72 -2.58 20.73 -0.18
CA VAL A 72 -4.03 20.96 -0.36
C VAL A 72 -4.35 20.97 -1.85
N ILE A 73 -5.25 20.09 -2.26
CA ILE A 73 -5.64 19.98 -3.67
C ILE A 73 -6.79 20.95 -3.97
N PRO A 74 -6.63 21.91 -4.89
CA PRO A 74 -7.72 22.77 -5.30
C PRO A 74 -8.90 21.99 -5.89
N SER A 75 -10.13 22.43 -5.65
CA SER A 75 -11.34 21.75 -6.17
C SER A 75 -11.44 21.72 -7.70
N ALA A 76 -10.69 22.60 -8.39
CA ALA A 76 -10.59 22.60 -9.84
C ALA A 76 -9.70 21.48 -10.40
N VAL A 77 -8.84 20.86 -9.56
CA VAL A 77 -8.03 19.70 -9.95
C VAL A 77 -8.87 18.43 -9.81
N THR A 78 -9.03 17.71 -10.92
CA THR A 78 -9.86 16.51 -10.97
C THR A 78 -9.05 15.22 -10.83
N GLU A 79 -7.82 15.21 -11.35
CA GLU A 79 -6.91 14.08 -11.23
C GLU A 79 -5.51 14.59 -10.86
N LEU A 80 -4.84 13.90 -9.95
CA LEU A 80 -3.50 14.25 -9.50
C LEU A 80 -2.57 13.04 -9.56
N MET A 81 -1.38 13.23 -10.12
CA MET A 81 -0.27 12.28 -10.05
C MET A 81 0.90 12.93 -9.34
N LEU A 82 1.50 12.23 -8.37
CA LEU A 82 2.80 12.55 -7.79
C LEU A 82 3.79 11.51 -8.28
N LEU A 83 4.79 11.92 -9.05
CA LEU A 83 5.69 11.02 -9.76
C LEU A 83 7.15 11.38 -9.47
N GLY A 84 7.96 10.39 -9.08
CA GLY A 84 9.41 10.51 -9.20
C GLY A 84 9.83 10.43 -10.67
N ASP A 85 10.96 11.01 -11.01
CA ASP A 85 11.47 11.12 -12.40
C ASP A 85 11.96 9.78 -13.01
N GLY A 86 11.84 8.68 -12.31
CA GLY A 86 12.16 7.32 -12.78
C GLY A 86 13.64 6.93 -12.68
N LYS A 87 14.55 7.85 -12.35
CA LYS A 87 15.98 7.56 -12.24
C LYS A 87 16.34 6.81 -10.97
N GLN A 88 15.73 7.22 -9.87
CA GLN A 88 15.78 6.58 -8.57
C GLN A 88 14.55 7.01 -7.78
N GLN A 89 14.25 6.31 -6.70
CA GLN A 89 13.14 6.68 -5.84
C GLN A 89 13.38 8.07 -5.21
N VAL A 90 12.39 8.94 -5.27
CA VAL A 90 12.49 10.32 -4.76
C VAL A 90 12.02 10.38 -3.32
N GLU A 91 12.85 10.92 -2.44
CA GLU A 91 12.52 11.04 -1.01
C GLU A 91 11.70 12.30 -0.73
N LEU A 92 10.54 12.12 -0.12
CA LEU A 92 9.65 13.18 0.33
C LEU A 92 9.35 13.03 1.83
N SER A 93 9.43 14.14 2.57
CA SER A 93 8.80 14.25 3.88
C SER A 93 7.57 15.13 3.77
N MET A 94 6.38 14.60 4.09
CA MET A 94 5.15 15.39 4.01
C MET A 94 4.15 14.98 5.10
N LYS A 95 3.25 15.91 5.43
CA LYS A 95 2.25 15.66 6.45
C LYS A 95 1.05 14.91 5.89
N SER A 96 0.33 15.50 4.96
CA SER A 96 -0.86 14.92 4.35
C SER A 96 -1.14 15.50 2.98
N ILE A 97 -1.83 14.70 2.16
CA ILE A 97 -2.47 15.15 0.92
C ILE A 97 -3.95 15.33 1.24
N ILE A 98 -4.42 16.56 1.17
CA ILE A 98 -5.82 16.91 1.48
C ILE A 98 -6.57 17.07 0.17
N ASN A 99 -7.45 16.12 -0.10
CA ASN A 99 -8.22 16.14 -1.34
C ASN A 99 -9.56 16.84 -1.18
N THR A 100 -10.07 17.37 -2.30
CA THR A 100 -11.32 18.13 -2.39
C THR A 100 -12.16 17.63 -3.56
N GLY A 101 -12.34 16.32 -3.67
CA GLY A 101 -13.17 15.72 -4.72
C GLY A 101 -12.40 15.13 -5.89
N LEU A 102 -11.15 14.70 -5.68
CA LEU A 102 -10.37 14.02 -6.73
C LEU A 102 -11.09 12.79 -7.28
N GLN A 103 -11.06 12.65 -8.58
CA GLN A 103 -11.52 11.47 -9.32
C GLN A 103 -10.42 10.41 -9.43
N LYS A 104 -9.16 10.86 -9.44
CA LYS A 104 -8.00 9.96 -9.45
C LYS A 104 -6.83 10.57 -8.69
N LEU A 105 -6.16 9.71 -7.89
CA LEU A 105 -4.86 10.00 -7.29
C LEU A 105 -3.89 8.86 -7.60
N SER A 106 -2.70 9.21 -8.09
CA SER A 106 -1.62 8.25 -8.32
C SER A 106 -0.33 8.70 -7.65
N LEU A 107 0.31 7.79 -6.90
CA LEU A 107 1.66 7.96 -6.36
C LEU A 107 2.56 6.94 -7.02
N ASN A 108 3.71 7.36 -7.55
CA ASN A 108 4.62 6.44 -8.24
C ASN A 108 6.09 6.83 -8.05
N ASN A 109 6.90 5.82 -7.73
CA ASN A 109 8.35 5.94 -7.55
C ASN A 109 8.77 6.98 -6.50
N LEU A 110 8.11 6.95 -5.34
CA LEU A 110 8.31 7.88 -4.23
C LEU A 110 8.62 7.14 -2.94
N LYS A 111 9.54 7.70 -2.15
CA LYS A 111 9.71 7.34 -0.75
C LYS A 111 9.12 8.44 0.11
N ILE A 112 8.00 8.17 0.76
CA ILE A 112 7.28 9.16 1.56
C ILE A 112 7.42 8.82 3.04
N THR A 113 8.04 9.73 3.79
CA THR A 113 8.06 9.70 5.25
C THR A 113 6.99 10.64 5.78
N GLY A 114 6.02 10.10 6.50
CA GLY A 114 4.94 10.85 7.12
C GLY A 114 5.22 11.22 8.58
N GLU A 115 4.25 11.87 9.21
CA GLU A 115 4.25 12.11 10.66
C GLU A 115 3.50 10.98 11.38
N SER A 116 3.97 10.57 12.55
CA SER A 116 3.50 9.38 13.29
C SER A 116 2.01 9.36 13.63
N ASN A 117 1.34 10.51 13.67
CA ASN A 117 -0.09 10.62 13.93
C ASN A 117 -0.89 11.09 12.71
N ALA A 118 -0.24 11.27 11.56
CA ALA A 118 -0.90 11.78 10.37
C ALA A 118 -1.46 10.67 9.49
N THR A 119 -2.46 11.01 8.70
CA THR A 119 -2.96 10.22 7.59
C THR A 119 -2.48 10.84 6.29
N LEU A 120 -1.83 10.06 5.43
CA LEU A 120 -1.29 10.58 4.18
C LEU A 120 -2.40 11.12 3.26
N LEU A 121 -3.42 10.30 3.01
CA LEU A 121 -4.58 10.66 2.20
C LEU A 121 -5.71 11.06 3.13
N SER A 122 -5.71 12.33 3.53
CA SER A 122 -6.59 12.85 4.56
C SER A 122 -7.67 13.77 4.01
N ASN A 123 -8.71 13.91 4.80
CA ASN A 123 -9.72 14.94 4.63
C ASN A 123 -9.40 16.12 5.55
N ALA A 124 -9.66 17.33 5.12
CA ALA A 124 -9.24 18.54 5.81
C ALA A 124 -9.90 18.76 7.18
N ALA A 125 -11.04 18.13 7.45
CA ALA A 125 -11.72 18.22 8.74
C ALA A 125 -12.56 16.97 8.97
N GLU A 126 -12.64 16.56 10.22
CA GLU A 126 -13.36 15.35 10.65
C GLU A 126 -14.85 15.35 10.25
N ASP A 127 -15.44 16.51 10.08
CA ASP A 127 -16.86 16.71 9.77
C ASP A 127 -17.14 17.29 8.37
N ASN A 128 -16.13 17.49 7.53
CA ASN A 128 -16.32 18.15 6.25
C ASN A 128 -16.43 17.14 5.09
N LEU A 129 -17.65 16.85 4.70
CA LEU A 129 -17.98 15.99 3.56
C LEU A 129 -17.47 16.52 2.22
N ASP A 130 -17.19 17.82 2.12
CA ASP A 130 -16.69 18.46 0.90
C ASP A 130 -15.25 18.08 0.54
N ASN A 131 -14.52 17.45 1.48
CA ASN A 131 -13.12 17.05 1.31
C ASN A 131 -12.95 15.56 1.01
N GLN A 132 -13.95 14.89 0.48
CA GLN A 132 -13.89 13.50 0.07
C GLN A 132 -13.33 13.34 -1.34
N PHE A 133 -12.83 12.14 -1.63
CA PHE A 133 -12.71 11.71 -3.02
C PHE A 133 -14.07 11.78 -3.73
N ALA A 134 -14.07 12.01 -5.02
CA ALA A 134 -15.30 11.89 -5.81
C ALA A 134 -15.85 10.45 -5.73
N SER A 135 -17.15 10.30 -5.85
CA SER A 135 -17.76 8.96 -5.91
C SER A 135 -17.20 8.18 -7.08
N GLY A 136 -16.75 6.95 -6.85
CA GLY A 136 -16.12 6.10 -7.85
C GLY A 136 -14.67 6.46 -8.18
N ALA A 137 -14.02 7.28 -7.36
CA ALA A 137 -12.63 7.66 -7.57
C ALA A 137 -11.67 6.44 -7.51
N VAL A 138 -10.52 6.61 -8.14
CA VAL A 138 -9.43 5.63 -8.20
C VAL A 138 -8.22 6.14 -7.44
N VAL A 139 -7.64 5.28 -6.58
CA VAL A 139 -6.35 5.53 -5.91
C VAL A 139 -5.36 4.44 -6.30
N GLU A 140 -4.21 4.84 -6.82
CA GLU A 140 -3.11 3.94 -7.22
C GLU A 140 -1.81 4.36 -6.53
N ILE A 141 -1.14 3.41 -5.87
CA ILE A 141 0.17 3.61 -5.25
C ILE A 141 1.10 2.52 -5.79
N LYS A 142 2.12 2.93 -6.54
CA LYS A 142 3.03 2.00 -7.22
C LYS A 142 4.48 2.35 -6.98
N LYS A 143 5.32 1.34 -6.78
CA LYS A 143 6.78 1.49 -6.61
C LYS A 143 7.14 2.53 -5.53
N CYS A 144 6.39 2.52 -4.42
CA CYS A 144 6.57 3.48 -3.34
C CYS A 144 7.07 2.79 -2.07
N GLU A 145 7.90 3.51 -1.31
CA GLU A 145 8.13 3.26 0.10
C GLU A 145 7.32 4.25 0.92
N LEU A 146 6.49 3.77 1.84
CA LEU A 146 5.70 4.61 2.74
C LEU A 146 6.00 4.22 4.18
N THR A 147 6.36 5.20 5.02
CA THR A 147 6.74 4.94 6.40
C THR A 147 6.43 6.10 7.33
N GLY A 148 6.37 5.83 8.63
CA GLY A 148 6.32 6.82 9.68
C GLY A 148 4.98 7.54 9.87
N MET A 149 3.99 7.27 9.06
CA MET A 149 2.63 7.79 9.19
C MET A 149 1.74 6.84 10.00
N LYS A 150 0.60 7.33 10.46
CA LYS A 150 -0.38 6.45 11.12
C LYS A 150 -1.13 5.63 10.08
N TYR A 151 -1.68 6.26 9.07
CA TYR A 151 -2.45 5.62 8.00
C TYR A 151 -2.04 6.14 6.63
N VAL A 152 -2.11 5.29 5.60
CA VAL A 152 -2.04 5.77 4.22
C VAL A 152 -3.38 6.40 3.84
N CYS A 153 -4.48 5.67 4.03
CA CYS A 153 -5.83 6.16 3.77
C CYS A 153 -6.71 5.87 4.97
N ASN A 154 -7.26 6.91 5.57
CA ASN A 154 -8.25 6.76 6.65
C ASN A 154 -9.34 7.82 6.51
N TRP A 155 -10.53 7.42 6.86
CA TRP A 155 -11.65 8.30 7.04
C TRP A 155 -12.18 8.18 8.46
N ASP A 156 -11.90 9.14 9.31
CA ASP A 156 -12.31 9.13 10.72
C ASP A 156 -13.60 9.94 11.00
N GLY A 157 -14.23 10.47 9.96
CA GLY A 157 -15.44 11.26 10.09
C GLY A 157 -16.71 10.42 10.35
N ASN A 158 -17.82 11.10 10.51
CA ASN A 158 -19.10 10.52 10.87
C ASN A 158 -19.57 9.44 9.89
N LYS A 159 -19.82 8.29 10.40
CA LYS A 159 -19.61 6.94 9.81
C LYS A 159 -20.69 6.46 8.89
N ASP A 160 -21.70 7.24 8.58
CA ASP A 160 -22.88 6.49 8.20
C ASP A 160 -23.27 6.70 6.75
N SER A 161 -23.65 6.96 6.03
CA SER A 161 -24.41 6.84 4.78
C SER A 161 -24.05 7.84 3.69
N GLU A 162 -23.20 8.83 4.01
CA GLU A 162 -22.98 9.99 3.13
C GLU A 162 -21.60 10.03 2.48
N ARG A 163 -20.84 8.95 2.62
CA ARG A 163 -19.48 8.88 2.09
C ARG A 163 -19.45 8.43 0.65
N ASN A 164 -18.61 9.10 -0.09
CA ASN A 164 -18.22 8.60 -1.40
C ASN A 164 -17.37 7.33 -1.25
N THR A 165 -17.63 6.37 -2.11
CA THR A 165 -16.88 5.11 -2.17
C THR A 165 -15.91 5.18 -3.32
N LEU A 166 -14.67 4.71 -3.09
CA LEU A 166 -13.71 4.50 -4.16
C LEU A 166 -14.18 3.35 -5.05
N SER A 167 -14.01 3.44 -6.36
CA SER A 167 -14.15 2.29 -7.25
C SER A 167 -12.97 1.33 -7.05
N SER A 168 -11.76 1.85 -6.81
CA SER A 168 -10.60 1.02 -6.51
C SER A 168 -9.54 1.73 -5.67
N PHE A 169 -8.86 0.94 -4.83
CA PHE A 169 -7.65 1.30 -4.12
C PHE A 169 -6.59 0.23 -4.42
N THR A 170 -5.50 0.61 -5.06
CA THR A 170 -4.45 -0.33 -5.51
C THR A 170 -3.11 0.05 -4.93
N VAL A 171 -2.41 -0.94 -4.40
CA VAL A 171 -1.01 -0.88 -3.97
C VAL A 171 -0.24 -1.97 -4.74
N ASP A 172 0.79 -1.60 -5.47
CA ASP A 172 1.58 -2.53 -6.26
C ASP A 172 3.08 -2.19 -6.20
N ASP A 173 3.91 -3.20 -5.99
CA ASP A 173 5.37 -3.07 -5.90
C ASP A 173 5.81 -2.02 -4.84
N CYS A 174 5.20 -2.08 -3.65
CA CYS A 174 5.44 -1.12 -2.58
C CYS A 174 6.08 -1.76 -1.34
N TYR A 175 6.79 -0.93 -0.57
CA TYR A 175 7.27 -1.27 0.76
C TYR A 175 6.63 -0.33 1.79
N MET A 176 5.75 -0.85 2.63
CA MET A 176 5.02 -0.08 3.63
C MET A 176 5.36 -0.59 5.02
N HIS A 177 5.88 0.29 5.89
CA HIS A 177 6.40 -0.15 7.18
C HIS A 177 6.34 0.93 8.26
N ASP A 178 6.44 0.49 9.51
CA ASP A 178 6.45 1.38 10.69
C ASP A 178 5.26 2.35 10.69
N MET A 179 4.05 1.80 10.50
CA MET A 179 2.78 2.52 10.48
C MET A 179 1.67 1.71 11.16
N SER A 180 0.47 2.29 11.29
CA SER A 180 -0.66 1.53 11.83
C SER A 180 -1.34 0.70 10.75
N SER A 181 -1.86 1.31 9.71
CA SER A 181 -2.60 0.60 8.65
C SER A 181 -2.43 1.29 7.30
N VAL A 182 -2.61 0.51 6.23
CA VAL A 182 -2.63 1.07 4.87
C VAL A 182 -3.99 1.68 4.57
N PHE A 183 -5.05 0.90 4.76
CA PHE A 183 -6.41 1.30 4.45
C PHE A 183 -7.30 1.09 5.69
N GLU A 184 -7.78 2.17 6.27
CA GLU A 184 -8.54 2.15 7.51
C GLU A 184 -9.85 2.91 7.36
N SER A 185 -10.95 2.27 7.69
CA SER A 185 -12.27 2.90 7.83
C SER A 185 -12.78 3.69 6.62
N TYR A 186 -12.36 3.35 5.39
CA TYR A 186 -12.85 3.97 4.14
C TYR A 186 -13.57 2.94 3.26
N GLY A 187 -14.51 3.38 2.42
CA GLY A 187 -15.21 2.52 1.47
C GLY A 187 -14.48 2.38 0.14
N SER A 188 -14.32 1.16 -0.36
CA SER A 188 -13.85 0.89 -1.72
C SER A 188 -14.53 -0.37 -2.26
N GLU A 189 -14.94 -0.35 -3.54
CA GLU A 189 -15.51 -1.53 -4.19
C GLU A 189 -14.45 -2.61 -4.41
N VAL A 190 -13.24 -2.20 -4.77
CA VAL A 190 -12.10 -3.09 -4.99
C VAL A 190 -10.88 -2.57 -4.24
N ILE A 191 -10.21 -3.46 -3.49
CA ILE A 191 -8.93 -3.19 -2.83
C ILE A 191 -7.94 -4.24 -3.31
N THR A 192 -6.82 -3.81 -3.90
CA THR A 192 -5.80 -4.71 -4.44
C THR A 192 -4.44 -4.38 -3.87
N LEU A 193 -3.81 -5.34 -3.21
CA LEU A 193 -2.42 -5.28 -2.77
C LEU A 193 -1.64 -6.36 -3.50
N THR A 194 -0.65 -5.98 -4.28
CA THR A 194 0.16 -6.92 -5.05
C THR A 194 1.65 -6.61 -4.96
N ASN A 195 2.47 -7.64 -5.04
CA ASN A 195 3.94 -7.53 -5.12
C ASN A 195 4.54 -6.59 -4.06
N SER A 196 3.98 -6.59 -2.86
CA SER A 196 4.25 -5.56 -1.86
C SER A 196 4.59 -6.16 -0.50
N THR A 197 5.34 -5.41 0.29
CA THR A 197 5.71 -5.77 1.65
C THR A 197 5.03 -4.86 2.67
N PHE A 198 4.47 -5.46 3.71
CA PHE A 198 3.86 -4.82 4.86
C PHE A 198 4.61 -5.29 6.12
N TYR A 199 5.34 -4.38 6.75
CA TYR A 199 6.29 -4.71 7.82
C TYR A 199 6.14 -3.79 9.02
N LYS A 200 6.15 -4.36 10.23
CA LYS A 200 6.01 -3.59 11.49
C LYS A 200 4.79 -2.68 11.49
N MET A 201 3.61 -3.27 11.36
CA MET A 201 2.36 -2.54 11.47
C MET A 201 1.72 -2.75 12.84
N SER A 202 1.35 -1.67 13.52
CA SER A 202 0.66 -1.74 14.81
C SER A 202 -0.85 -1.99 14.69
N GLY A 203 -1.36 -2.04 13.47
CA GLY A 203 -2.75 -2.36 13.14
C GLY A 203 -2.84 -3.45 12.08
N GLN A 204 -3.98 -3.54 11.43
CA GLN A 204 -4.23 -4.38 10.26
C GLN A 204 -3.77 -3.67 8.98
N ALA A 205 -3.34 -4.41 7.96
CA ALA A 205 -3.02 -3.79 6.69
C ALA A 205 -4.28 -3.15 6.06
N ILE A 206 -5.40 -3.87 6.07
CA ILE A 206 -6.67 -3.44 5.47
C ILE A 206 -7.82 -3.58 6.48
N HIS A 207 -8.54 -2.49 6.68
CA HIS A 207 -9.82 -2.46 7.38
C HIS A 207 -10.82 -1.63 6.57
N PRO A 208 -11.50 -2.21 5.58
CA PRO A 208 -12.50 -1.50 4.81
C PRO A 208 -13.71 -1.23 5.69
N TYR A 209 -14.24 -0.02 5.57
CA TYR A 209 -15.48 0.33 6.23
C TYR A 209 -16.65 0.05 5.28
N ASN A 210 -17.57 -0.77 5.74
CA ASN A 210 -18.78 -1.10 5.03
C ASN A 210 -19.99 -0.85 5.95
N SER A 211 -20.36 0.43 6.10
CA SER A 211 -21.52 0.72 6.93
C SER A 211 -22.81 0.32 6.22
N LYS A 212 -23.62 -0.43 6.92
CA LYS A 212 -25.03 -0.70 6.59
C LYS A 212 -25.31 -1.38 5.24
N GLY A 213 -24.40 -2.20 4.75
CA GLY A 213 -24.67 -3.05 3.58
C GLY A 213 -24.67 -2.32 2.25
N ALA A 214 -24.02 -1.16 2.17
CA ALA A 214 -23.98 -0.39 0.95
C ALA A 214 -23.19 -1.10 -0.17
N PHE A 215 -22.19 -1.94 0.17
CA PHE A 215 -21.40 -2.70 -0.80
C PHE A 215 -20.64 -3.85 -0.14
N ASN A 216 -20.24 -4.83 -0.94
CA ASN A 216 -19.37 -5.94 -0.53
C ASN A 216 -18.02 -5.78 -1.23
N PRO A 217 -16.99 -5.25 -0.57
CA PRO A 217 -15.71 -5.04 -1.23
C PRO A 217 -15.07 -6.38 -1.64
N THR A 218 -14.40 -6.36 -2.78
CA THR A 218 -13.48 -7.42 -3.17
C THR A 218 -12.08 -7.01 -2.78
N ILE A 219 -11.43 -7.81 -1.92
CA ILE A 219 -10.08 -7.56 -1.42
C ILE A 219 -9.15 -8.63 -2.00
N THR A 220 -8.16 -8.21 -2.77
CA THR A 220 -7.13 -9.10 -3.32
C THR A 220 -5.80 -8.79 -2.68
N ILE A 221 -5.15 -9.80 -2.08
CA ILE A 221 -3.77 -9.73 -1.59
C ILE A 221 -3.00 -10.86 -2.24
N GLN A 222 -2.06 -10.53 -3.12
CA GLN A 222 -1.30 -11.50 -3.90
C GLN A 222 0.18 -11.13 -3.98
N HIS A 223 1.04 -12.14 -3.88
CA HIS A 223 2.49 -11.95 -3.91
C HIS A 223 2.96 -10.88 -2.90
N CYS A 224 2.36 -10.89 -1.71
CA CYS A 224 2.71 -9.97 -0.65
C CYS A 224 3.47 -10.66 0.48
N THR A 225 4.41 -9.93 1.09
CA THR A 225 5.11 -10.33 2.30
C THR A 225 4.57 -9.52 3.48
N LEU A 226 3.98 -10.21 4.47
CA LEU A 226 3.34 -9.59 5.63
C LEU A 226 4.03 -10.07 6.90
N VAL A 227 4.81 -9.21 7.53
CA VAL A 227 5.65 -9.59 8.67
C VAL A 227 5.55 -8.59 9.80
N SER A 228 5.43 -9.10 11.02
CA SER A 228 5.37 -8.27 12.24
C SER A 228 4.16 -7.32 12.25
N LEU A 229 2.97 -7.89 12.09
CA LEU A 229 1.72 -7.17 12.24
C LEU A 229 1.11 -7.47 13.61
N ASP A 230 0.74 -6.43 14.37
CA ASP A 230 0.10 -6.58 15.68
C ASP A 230 -1.36 -7.06 15.57
N LYS A 231 -1.92 -7.02 14.38
CA LYS A 231 -3.28 -7.50 14.08
C LYS A 231 -3.31 -8.34 12.81
N THR A 232 -4.49 -8.84 12.46
CA THR A 232 -4.71 -9.57 11.21
C THR A 232 -4.41 -8.71 9.98
N PRO A 233 -3.96 -9.28 8.85
CA PRO A 233 -3.79 -8.54 7.60
C PRO A 233 -5.06 -7.81 7.14
N ILE A 234 -6.21 -8.45 7.33
CA ILE A 234 -7.50 -7.91 6.95
C ILE A 234 -8.42 -7.96 8.17
N GLN A 235 -9.02 -6.84 8.53
CA GLN A 235 -10.18 -6.81 9.38
C GLN A 235 -11.43 -6.76 8.50
N GLY A 236 -12.30 -7.74 8.65
CA GLY A 236 -13.55 -7.80 7.89
C GLY A 236 -14.53 -6.68 8.25
N THR A 237 -15.56 -6.56 7.46
CA THR A 237 -16.65 -5.61 7.65
C THR A 237 -17.89 -6.29 8.23
N ASP A 238 -18.78 -5.53 8.83
CA ASP A 238 -20.05 -6.06 9.39
C ASP A 238 -20.96 -6.68 8.31
N ASN A 239 -20.79 -6.30 7.05
CA ASN A 239 -21.68 -6.70 5.96
C ASN A 239 -21.05 -7.64 4.93
N GLY A 240 -19.84 -8.10 5.19
CA GLY A 240 -19.15 -9.05 4.34
C GLY A 240 -18.19 -8.43 3.32
N CYS A 241 -17.28 -9.26 2.86
CA CYS A 241 -16.35 -8.96 1.78
C CYS A 241 -15.97 -10.26 1.07
N ASN A 242 -15.49 -10.14 -0.16
CA ASN A 242 -14.88 -11.23 -0.90
C ASN A 242 -13.36 -11.10 -0.80
N ILE A 243 -12.67 -12.15 -0.38
CA ILE A 243 -11.21 -12.14 -0.21
C ILE A 243 -10.56 -13.12 -1.15
N ILE A 244 -9.57 -12.65 -1.90
CA ILE A 244 -8.62 -13.44 -2.68
C ILE A 244 -7.26 -13.26 -2.03
N TYR A 245 -6.71 -14.34 -1.46
CA TYR A 245 -5.45 -14.30 -0.72
C TYR A 245 -4.52 -15.41 -1.22
N SER A 246 -3.61 -15.10 -2.15
CA SER A 246 -2.82 -16.10 -2.87
C SER A 246 -1.35 -15.73 -2.98
N ASN A 247 -0.50 -16.76 -2.92
CA ASN A 247 0.95 -16.62 -3.10
C ASN A 247 1.58 -15.59 -2.14
N ASN A 248 1.10 -15.51 -0.91
CA ASN A 248 1.62 -14.60 0.11
C ASN A 248 2.56 -15.34 1.07
N VAL A 249 3.44 -14.58 1.72
CA VAL A 249 4.27 -15.05 2.83
C VAL A 249 3.94 -14.24 4.06
N SER A 250 3.59 -14.90 5.17
CA SER A 250 3.26 -14.26 6.44
C SER A 250 4.07 -14.80 7.60
N ALA A 251 4.51 -13.93 8.49
CA ALA A 251 5.26 -14.28 9.70
C ALA A 251 5.04 -13.25 10.81
N MET A 252 5.20 -13.66 12.06
CA MET A 252 5.18 -12.76 13.22
C MET A 252 3.90 -11.90 13.28
N ILE A 253 2.76 -12.50 12.96
CA ILE A 253 1.44 -11.87 13.10
C ILE A 253 0.86 -12.31 14.44
N ASP A 254 0.37 -11.35 15.24
CA ASP A 254 -0.19 -11.67 16.57
C ASP A 254 -1.44 -12.56 16.44
N PRO A 255 -1.37 -13.81 16.94
CA PRO A 255 -2.50 -14.74 16.84
C PRO A 255 -3.67 -14.37 17.76
N ALA A 256 -3.47 -13.53 18.77
CA ALA A 256 -4.55 -13.10 19.67
C ALA A 256 -5.58 -12.21 18.97
N HIS A 257 -5.19 -11.56 17.88
CA HIS A 257 -6.07 -10.74 17.06
C HIS A 257 -6.49 -11.46 15.75
N SER A 258 -6.47 -12.79 15.76
CA SER A 258 -6.65 -13.64 14.58
C SER A 258 -8.11 -13.79 14.13
N ASN A 259 -8.94 -12.82 14.35
CA ASN A 259 -10.33 -12.91 13.92
C ASN A 259 -10.58 -12.15 12.63
N LEU A 260 -10.38 -12.80 11.49
CA LEU A 260 -11.16 -12.48 10.27
C LEU A 260 -12.66 -12.79 10.57
N SER A 261 -13.13 -12.40 11.73
CA SER A 261 -14.38 -12.90 12.27
C SER A 261 -15.59 -12.15 11.77
N TYR A 262 -15.44 -11.25 10.83
CA TYR A 262 -16.56 -10.44 10.39
C TYR A 262 -16.95 -10.82 8.97
N ASN A 263 -18.00 -11.59 8.85
CA ASN A 263 -18.83 -11.79 7.66
C ASN A 263 -18.13 -11.73 6.30
N THR A 264 -17.06 -12.53 6.12
CA THR A 264 -16.56 -12.78 4.77
C THR A 264 -17.63 -13.54 3.99
N THR A 265 -18.06 -13.00 2.87
CA THR A 265 -19.00 -13.70 1.97
C THR A 265 -18.28 -14.87 1.32
N SER A 266 -17.02 -14.66 0.94
CA SER A 266 -16.13 -15.72 0.45
C SER A 266 -14.68 -15.40 0.76
N SER A 267 -13.87 -16.44 0.96
CA SER A 267 -12.40 -16.34 1.08
C SER A 267 -11.78 -17.49 0.32
N THR A 268 -10.94 -17.18 -0.65
CA THR A 268 -10.27 -18.19 -1.49
C THR A 268 -8.79 -17.83 -1.66
N GLY A 269 -7.95 -18.86 -1.86
CA GLY A 269 -6.56 -18.64 -2.21
C GLY A 269 -5.65 -19.81 -1.84
N GLU A 270 -4.58 -19.93 -2.60
CA GLU A 270 -3.57 -20.99 -2.47
C GLU A 270 -2.16 -20.43 -2.64
N GLY A 271 -1.17 -21.28 -2.47
CA GLY A 271 0.24 -20.90 -2.62
C GLY A 271 0.77 -20.02 -1.45
N ASN A 272 0.04 -19.90 -0.36
CA ASN A 272 0.46 -19.09 0.77
C ASN A 272 1.38 -19.86 1.71
N TYR A 273 2.29 -19.13 2.33
CA TYR A 273 3.17 -19.60 3.40
C TYR A 273 2.90 -18.83 4.68
N ALA A 274 2.71 -19.53 5.78
CA ALA A 274 2.56 -18.93 7.10
C ALA A 274 3.60 -19.53 8.04
N ALA A 275 4.59 -18.73 8.43
CA ALA A 275 5.67 -19.20 9.27
C ALA A 275 5.19 -19.49 10.70
N LYS A 276 5.81 -20.50 11.32
CA LYS A 276 5.72 -20.73 12.77
C LYS A 276 6.69 -19.82 13.49
N ASN A 277 6.27 -19.21 14.58
CA ASN A 277 7.20 -18.52 15.47
C ASN A 277 8.27 -19.49 15.98
N ASP A 278 9.48 -18.99 16.12
CA ASP A 278 10.63 -19.81 16.51
C ASP A 278 10.53 -20.31 17.96
N ASP A 279 9.93 -19.53 18.84
CA ASP A 279 9.85 -19.78 20.30
C ASP A 279 8.63 -20.60 20.69
N ASP A 280 7.42 -20.25 20.23
CA ASP A 280 6.17 -20.88 20.67
C ASP A 280 5.48 -21.75 19.61
N GLY A 281 6.00 -21.76 18.38
CA GLY A 281 5.49 -22.54 17.27
C GLY A 281 4.12 -22.13 16.74
N LYS A 282 3.57 -20.99 17.18
CA LYS A 282 2.31 -20.47 16.66
C LYS A 282 2.44 -20.03 15.22
N VAL A 283 1.40 -20.28 14.44
CA VAL A 283 1.40 -20.07 13.00
C VAL A 283 0.75 -18.73 12.66
N ALA A 284 1.39 -17.95 11.81
CA ALA A 284 0.94 -16.62 11.37
C ALA A 284 -0.03 -16.71 10.18
N THR A 285 -1.15 -17.43 10.30
CA THR A 285 -2.15 -17.55 9.20
C THR A 285 -2.97 -16.27 8.97
N GLY A 286 -2.75 -15.23 9.75
CA GLY A 286 -3.46 -13.97 9.58
C GLY A 286 -4.95 -14.04 9.90
N GLY A 287 -5.36 -15.03 10.71
CA GLY A 287 -6.74 -15.17 11.17
C GLY A 287 -7.68 -15.92 10.22
N PHE A 288 -7.18 -16.44 9.11
CA PHE A 288 -7.98 -17.35 8.28
C PHE A 288 -8.29 -18.63 9.06
N LYS A 289 -9.56 -18.96 9.16
CA LYS A 289 -10.02 -20.18 9.82
C LYS A 289 -9.84 -21.38 8.89
N SER A 290 -9.75 -22.56 9.51
CA SER A 290 -9.62 -23.83 8.76
C SER A 290 -10.80 -24.11 7.81
N GLU A 291 -11.95 -23.50 8.05
CA GLU A 291 -13.14 -23.68 7.21
C GLU A 291 -13.14 -22.81 5.95
N THR A 292 -12.17 -21.90 5.81
CA THR A 292 -12.04 -21.08 4.60
C THR A 292 -11.34 -21.87 3.49
N ALA A 293 -11.57 -21.50 2.24
CA ALA A 293 -10.85 -22.05 1.09
C ALA A 293 -9.46 -21.41 0.89
N VAL A 294 -8.91 -20.73 1.90
CA VAL A 294 -7.55 -20.20 1.91
C VAL A 294 -6.63 -21.23 2.55
N THR A 295 -5.62 -21.66 1.80
CA THR A 295 -4.67 -22.70 2.25
C THR A 295 -3.28 -22.12 2.48
N PHE A 296 -2.55 -22.71 3.45
CA PHE A 296 -1.21 -22.28 3.82
C PHE A 296 -0.26 -23.48 3.93
N ASN A 297 0.96 -23.33 3.41
CA ASN A 297 2.08 -24.14 3.84
C ASN A 297 2.59 -23.59 5.18
N THR A 298 2.62 -24.42 6.21
CA THR A 298 3.03 -24.08 7.57
C THR A 298 4.23 -24.89 8.05
N ASP A 299 5.03 -25.43 7.15
CA ASP A 299 6.13 -26.33 7.50
C ASP A 299 7.35 -25.59 8.09
N TYR A 300 7.49 -24.32 7.77
CA TYR A 300 8.68 -23.52 8.07
C TYR A 300 8.52 -22.68 9.35
N LYS A 301 9.60 -22.50 10.09
CA LYS A 301 9.75 -21.48 11.11
C LYS A 301 10.15 -20.14 10.47
N VAL A 302 10.03 -19.04 11.22
CA VAL A 302 10.48 -17.72 10.76
C VAL A 302 11.96 -17.76 10.37
N SER A 303 12.80 -18.35 11.21
CA SER A 303 14.24 -18.50 10.98
C SER A 303 14.61 -19.44 9.82
N ASP A 304 13.72 -20.34 9.41
CA ASP A 304 13.92 -21.20 8.24
C ASP A 304 13.54 -20.47 6.95
N LEU A 305 12.59 -19.56 7.03
CA LEU A 305 11.98 -18.91 5.88
C LEU A 305 12.72 -17.63 5.48
N PHE A 306 13.16 -16.81 6.47
CA PHE A 306 13.79 -15.52 6.24
C PHE A 306 15.23 -15.47 6.71
N VAL A 307 16.03 -14.58 6.14
CA VAL A 307 17.42 -14.34 6.57
C VAL A 307 17.44 -13.71 7.96
N ASP A 308 16.75 -12.59 8.16
CA ASP A 308 16.64 -11.91 9.47
C ASP A 308 15.37 -11.05 9.56
N ALA A 309 14.21 -11.69 9.68
CA ALA A 309 12.93 -11.01 9.70
C ALA A 309 12.79 -9.99 10.84
N ALA A 310 13.42 -10.22 11.98
CA ALA A 310 13.34 -9.31 13.11
C ALA A 310 13.99 -7.95 12.83
N ASN A 311 15.05 -7.93 12.03
CA ASN A 311 15.78 -6.72 11.64
C ASN A 311 15.42 -6.22 10.23
N GLY A 312 14.43 -6.83 9.57
CA GLY A 312 13.88 -6.36 8.29
C GLY A 312 14.55 -6.96 7.06
N ASP A 313 15.47 -7.91 7.20
CA ASP A 313 15.95 -8.69 6.06
C ASP A 313 14.96 -9.84 5.80
N LEU A 314 14.02 -9.58 4.91
CA LEU A 314 12.96 -10.51 4.53
C LEU A 314 13.34 -11.38 3.34
N THR A 315 14.63 -11.43 2.96
CA THR A 315 15.13 -12.31 1.90
C THR A 315 14.78 -13.76 2.23
N LEU A 316 14.14 -14.44 1.29
CA LEU A 316 13.72 -15.81 1.47
C LEU A 316 14.93 -16.76 1.36
N LYS A 317 15.03 -17.68 2.32
CA LYS A 317 16.05 -18.76 2.32
C LYS A 317 15.66 -19.93 1.40
N ILE A 318 14.39 -20.01 1.05
CA ILE A 318 13.84 -21.09 0.22
C ILE A 318 13.46 -20.58 -1.15
N ALA A 319 13.55 -21.46 -2.15
CA ALA A 319 13.18 -21.13 -3.53
C ALA A 319 11.66 -21.32 -3.73
N VAL A 320 10.89 -20.28 -3.43
CA VAL A 320 9.44 -20.24 -3.64
C VAL A 320 9.05 -18.99 -4.40
N GLN A 321 7.98 -19.05 -5.16
CA GLN A 321 7.40 -17.91 -5.86
C GLN A 321 6.16 -17.40 -5.10
N ALA A 322 6.34 -17.14 -3.81
CA ALA A 322 5.34 -16.55 -2.93
C ALA A 322 5.95 -15.37 -2.16
N GLY A 323 5.11 -14.46 -1.73
CA GLY A 323 5.56 -13.20 -1.15
C GLY A 323 5.94 -12.17 -2.20
N ASP A 324 6.43 -11.04 -1.75
CA ASP A 324 6.91 -9.94 -2.57
C ASP A 324 8.16 -10.37 -3.35
N PRO A 325 8.19 -10.24 -4.69
CA PRO A 325 9.31 -10.68 -5.52
C PRO A 325 10.66 -10.08 -5.16
N ARG A 326 10.70 -8.90 -4.54
CA ARG A 326 11.96 -8.25 -4.08
C ARG A 326 12.75 -9.10 -3.09
N TRP A 327 12.10 -10.02 -2.40
CA TRP A 327 12.70 -10.87 -1.38
C TRP A 327 13.01 -12.30 -1.87
N TYR A 328 12.80 -12.58 -3.14
CA TYR A 328 13.10 -13.90 -3.65
C TYR A 328 14.60 -14.19 -3.56
N LYS A 329 14.91 -15.43 -3.19
CA LYS A 329 16.28 -15.90 -3.21
C LYS A 329 16.82 -15.83 -4.64
N SER A 330 17.93 -15.13 -4.82
CA SER A 330 18.64 -15.13 -6.11
C SER A 330 19.00 -16.57 -6.48
N VAL A 331 18.66 -16.99 -7.68
CA VAL A 331 19.08 -18.28 -8.24
C VAL A 331 20.51 -18.07 -8.73
N GLU A 332 21.50 -18.59 -8.00
CA GLU A 332 22.88 -18.67 -8.44
C GLU A 332 23.05 -19.62 -9.62
#